data_bbdec30127ca35b178c39d04aca5ee54
#
_entry.id   bbdec30127ca35b178c39d04aca5ee54
#
_cell.length_a   1.000
_cell.length_b   1.000
_cell.length_c   1.000
_cell.angle_alpha   90.00
_cell.angle_beta   90.00
_cell.angle_gamma   90.00
#
_symmetry.space_group_name_H-M   'P 1'
#
loop_
_entity.id
_entity.type
_entity.pdbx_description
1 polymer ?
#
loop_
_entity_poly.entity_id
_entity_poly.type
_entity_poly.pdbx_seq_one_letter_code
_entity_poly.pdbx_strand_id
1 'polypeptide(L)'
;MVNSLTDLAAERPALAALLVQPPSRVAAAGAYATMLDLVARGVLVVNATAGTVQAPQPDPAGLAPFEKHVFDAVVAREPGRSGSIPLGAIDLGSPEQSRQWHQRFTGLLGEAATARGLVRPRAPLGVRVVLWIVFTVLWVGAVAVAWQAGRPQLGIGVVLVAGLVSLPLRMLKGLVPHGQGTQLAAGYARLRAEPGIGPGDPRLAYAVAVGAGPPGLGASPFAYGTQPFAWSRRDGTWRRVAVVDGRGFAFGWSPWAALGSLIPAALFFGIWLVLLRMFSADLDIGQLADLWLVLLLGAGWVLWVLAVAGLVRIGWRGLHDAVRPARVVAGPVIWLESDIGEENSTYRVAVDDGTDVAVRYQIAAALYHQLRKDQWLRLEVTPKLSHVRRAEVVDR
;
A
#
# COMPACT_ATOMS: atom_id res chain seq x y z
N MET A 1 -23.46 15.87 -31.35
CA MET A 1 -23.89 15.21 -30.10
C MET A 1 -23.48 13.75 -30.20
N VAL A 2 -22.65 13.26 -29.28
CA VAL A 2 -22.29 11.83 -29.18
C VAL A 2 -23.52 11.10 -28.61
N ASN A 3 -24.32 10.54 -29.45
CA ASN A 3 -25.63 9.94 -29.05
C ASN A 3 -25.72 8.44 -29.27
N SER A 4 -24.67 7.82 -29.82
CA SER A 4 -24.69 6.38 -30.07
C SER A 4 -23.58 5.65 -29.30
N LEU A 5 -23.88 4.43 -28.88
CA LEU A 5 -22.87 3.51 -28.31
C LEU A 5 -21.69 3.30 -29.27
N THR A 6 -21.93 3.41 -30.56
CA THR A 6 -20.92 3.28 -31.59
C THR A 6 -19.84 4.38 -31.47
N ASP A 7 -20.27 5.60 -31.16
CA ASP A 7 -19.33 6.73 -30.97
C ASP A 7 -18.52 6.57 -29.68
N LEU A 8 -19.14 6.03 -28.63
CA LEU A 8 -18.46 5.76 -27.34
C LEU A 8 -17.47 4.59 -27.47
N ALA A 9 -17.80 3.59 -28.31
CA ALA A 9 -16.95 2.42 -28.55
C ALA A 9 -15.79 2.70 -29.53
N ALA A 10 -15.72 3.89 -30.14
CA ALA A 10 -14.60 4.28 -30.98
C ALA A 10 -13.29 4.42 -30.21
N GLU A 11 -13.37 4.75 -28.93
CA GLU A 11 -12.22 4.90 -28.04
C GLU A 11 -12.07 3.70 -27.10
N ARG A 12 -10.85 3.43 -26.65
CA ARG A 12 -10.58 2.33 -25.72
C ARG A 12 -11.19 2.58 -24.34
N PRO A 13 -11.74 1.55 -23.67
CA PRO A 13 -12.40 1.70 -22.36
C PRO A 13 -11.54 2.37 -21.29
N ALA A 14 -10.23 2.13 -21.28
CA ALA A 14 -9.32 2.77 -20.32
C ALA A 14 -9.32 4.30 -20.44
N LEU A 15 -9.52 4.86 -21.65
CA LEU A 15 -9.61 6.29 -21.86
C LEU A 15 -10.88 6.88 -21.23
N ALA A 16 -11.97 6.11 -21.19
CA ALA A 16 -13.18 6.51 -20.45
C ALA A 16 -12.89 6.68 -18.94
N ALA A 17 -12.08 5.78 -18.35
CA ALA A 17 -11.66 5.92 -16.97
C ALA A 17 -10.89 7.23 -16.73
N LEU A 18 -9.96 7.60 -17.62
CA LEU A 18 -9.20 8.85 -17.52
C LEU A 18 -10.09 10.10 -17.60
N LEU A 19 -11.16 10.05 -18.41
CA LEU A 19 -12.06 11.18 -18.63
C LEU A 19 -13.08 11.39 -17.51
N VAL A 20 -13.47 10.32 -16.79
CA VAL A 20 -14.63 10.35 -15.86
C VAL A 20 -14.24 10.08 -14.41
N GLN A 21 -13.19 9.26 -14.16
CA GLN A 21 -12.81 8.88 -12.80
C GLN A 21 -11.98 9.96 -12.10
N PRO A 22 -12.08 10.07 -10.77
CA PRO A 22 -11.15 10.88 -10.00
C PRO A 22 -9.71 10.28 -10.11
N PRO A 23 -8.66 11.10 -10.04
CA PRO A 23 -7.28 10.68 -10.25
C PRO A 23 -6.86 9.46 -9.43
N SER A 24 -7.40 9.30 -8.21
CA SER A 24 -7.10 8.17 -7.32
C SER A 24 -7.66 6.83 -7.82
N ARG A 25 -8.65 6.82 -8.70
CA ARG A 25 -9.31 5.61 -9.21
C ARG A 25 -8.98 5.30 -10.66
N VAL A 26 -8.44 6.26 -11.40
CA VAL A 26 -8.13 6.11 -12.85
C VAL A 26 -7.30 4.85 -13.11
N ALA A 27 -6.22 4.64 -12.34
CA ALA A 27 -5.30 3.54 -12.59
C ALA A 27 -5.97 2.18 -12.42
N ALA A 28 -6.63 1.94 -11.30
CA ALA A 28 -7.26 0.64 -11.01
C ALA A 28 -8.46 0.36 -11.93
N ALA A 29 -9.33 1.36 -12.15
CA ALA A 29 -10.48 1.21 -13.04
C ALA A 29 -10.07 1.07 -14.51
N GLY A 30 -9.11 1.90 -14.95
CA GLY A 30 -8.60 1.86 -16.32
C GLY A 30 -7.87 0.55 -16.65
N ALA A 31 -7.03 0.05 -15.73
CA ALA A 31 -6.33 -1.21 -15.91
C ALA A 31 -7.31 -2.40 -15.97
N TYR A 32 -8.32 -2.43 -15.10
CA TYR A 32 -9.32 -3.47 -15.13
C TYR A 32 -10.17 -3.41 -16.40
N ALA A 33 -10.59 -2.23 -16.82
CA ALA A 33 -11.28 -2.03 -18.08
C ALA A 33 -10.42 -2.46 -19.28
N THR A 34 -9.12 -2.16 -19.27
CA THR A 34 -8.17 -2.65 -20.29
C THR A 34 -8.13 -4.17 -20.32
N MET A 35 -8.03 -4.83 -19.16
CA MET A 35 -8.02 -6.28 -19.10
C MET A 35 -9.30 -6.87 -19.69
N LEU A 36 -10.46 -6.31 -19.38
CA LEU A 36 -11.76 -6.76 -19.95
C LEU A 36 -11.83 -6.52 -21.47
N ASP A 37 -11.29 -5.41 -21.96
CA ASP A 37 -11.20 -5.14 -23.40
C ASP A 37 -10.28 -6.15 -24.10
N LEU A 38 -9.15 -6.51 -23.49
CA LEU A 38 -8.26 -7.55 -23.99
C LEU A 38 -8.94 -8.92 -24.02
N VAL A 39 -9.80 -9.21 -23.04
CA VAL A 39 -10.64 -10.43 -23.04
C VAL A 39 -11.67 -10.38 -24.17
N ALA A 40 -12.37 -9.28 -24.35
CA ALA A 40 -13.36 -9.11 -25.41
C ALA A 40 -12.76 -9.26 -26.81
N ARG A 41 -11.48 -8.89 -26.99
CA ARG A 41 -10.72 -9.06 -28.24
C ARG A 41 -10.06 -10.43 -28.39
N GLY A 42 -10.20 -11.34 -27.42
CA GLY A 42 -9.59 -12.67 -27.44
C GLY A 42 -8.07 -12.69 -27.19
N VAL A 43 -7.47 -11.55 -26.79
CA VAL A 43 -6.05 -11.47 -26.41
C VAL A 43 -5.79 -12.16 -25.07
N LEU A 44 -6.75 -12.06 -24.16
CA LEU A 44 -6.81 -12.81 -22.91
C LEU A 44 -8.07 -13.67 -22.91
N VAL A 45 -8.00 -14.81 -22.24
CA VAL A 45 -9.16 -15.69 -22.05
C VAL A 45 -9.42 -15.82 -20.55
N VAL A 46 -10.64 -15.49 -20.13
CA VAL A 46 -11.07 -15.62 -18.74
C VAL A 46 -12.02 -16.79 -18.62
N ASN A 47 -11.69 -17.72 -17.72
CA ASN A 47 -12.62 -18.74 -17.28
C ASN A 47 -13.36 -18.22 -16.03
N ALA A 48 -14.59 -17.76 -16.23
CA ALA A 48 -15.39 -17.17 -15.15
C ALA A 48 -15.72 -18.19 -14.04
N THR A 49 -15.91 -19.48 -14.39
CA THR A 49 -16.22 -20.55 -13.42
C THR A 49 -15.01 -20.86 -12.54
N ALA A 50 -13.82 -20.91 -13.13
CA ALA A 50 -12.58 -21.16 -12.40
C ALA A 50 -11.97 -19.87 -11.80
N GLY A 51 -12.46 -18.69 -12.18
CA GLY A 51 -11.90 -17.41 -11.76
C GLY A 51 -10.45 -17.20 -12.22
N THR A 52 -10.10 -17.73 -13.40
CA THR A 52 -8.72 -17.70 -13.92
C THR A 52 -8.63 -16.95 -15.25
N VAL A 53 -7.44 -16.42 -15.53
CA VAL A 53 -7.09 -15.76 -16.80
C VAL A 53 -5.91 -16.48 -17.45
N GLN A 54 -5.91 -16.52 -18.78
CA GLN A 54 -4.83 -17.09 -19.60
C GLN A 54 -4.49 -16.14 -20.73
N ALA A 55 -3.23 -16.14 -21.16
CA ALA A 55 -2.76 -15.45 -22.36
C ALA A 55 -2.43 -16.50 -23.45
N PRO A 56 -3.32 -16.72 -24.45
CA PRO A 56 -3.09 -17.71 -25.50
C PRO A 56 -1.84 -17.41 -26.34
N GLN A 57 -1.50 -16.13 -26.47
CA GLN A 57 -0.33 -15.67 -27.22
C GLN A 57 0.65 -14.93 -26.29
N PRO A 58 1.94 -15.24 -26.35
CA PRO A 58 2.93 -14.65 -25.47
C PRO A 58 3.26 -13.18 -25.79
N ASP A 59 3.08 -12.73 -26.99
CA ASP A 59 3.34 -11.36 -27.45
C ASP A 59 2.37 -10.98 -28.57
N PRO A 60 1.15 -10.57 -28.24
CA PRO A 60 0.17 -10.17 -29.23
C PRO A 60 0.58 -8.85 -29.90
N ALA A 61 0.59 -8.83 -31.21
CA ALA A 61 0.90 -7.65 -31.99
C ALA A 61 -0.21 -6.59 -31.90
N GLY A 62 0.15 -5.32 -32.03
CA GLY A 62 -0.81 -4.20 -32.16
C GLY A 62 -1.43 -3.71 -30.86
N LEU A 63 -0.89 -4.07 -29.71
CA LEU A 63 -1.29 -3.50 -28.44
C LEU A 63 -0.78 -2.06 -28.28
N ALA A 64 -1.62 -1.16 -27.80
CA ALA A 64 -1.17 0.17 -27.38
C ALA A 64 -0.24 0.04 -26.16
N PRO A 65 0.66 1.02 -25.90
CA PRO A 65 1.63 0.92 -24.81
C PRO A 65 0.99 0.67 -23.43
N PHE A 66 -0.14 1.29 -23.12
CA PHE A 66 -0.87 1.06 -21.87
C PHE A 66 -1.56 -0.32 -21.82
N GLU A 67 -2.02 -0.86 -22.97
CA GLU A 67 -2.58 -2.21 -23.08
C GLU A 67 -1.50 -3.25 -22.85
N LYS A 68 -0.33 -3.06 -23.48
CA LYS A 68 0.83 -3.92 -23.28
C LYS A 68 1.27 -3.92 -21.82
N HIS A 69 1.26 -2.77 -21.16
CA HIS A 69 1.62 -2.67 -19.73
C HIS A 69 0.70 -3.50 -18.82
N VAL A 70 -0.60 -3.55 -19.11
CA VAL A 70 -1.56 -4.41 -18.40
C VAL A 70 -1.36 -5.87 -18.76
N PHE A 71 -1.18 -6.18 -20.04
CA PHE A 71 -0.92 -7.53 -20.54
C PHE A 71 0.34 -8.11 -19.88
N ASP A 72 1.44 -7.37 -19.87
CA ASP A 72 2.71 -7.79 -19.26
C ASP A 72 2.56 -8.05 -17.75
N ALA A 73 1.73 -7.28 -17.03
CA ALA A 73 1.46 -7.53 -15.62
C ALA A 73 0.70 -8.83 -15.37
N VAL A 74 -0.20 -9.20 -16.29
CA VAL A 74 -0.91 -10.49 -16.23
C VAL A 74 0.06 -11.64 -16.52
N VAL A 75 0.83 -11.53 -17.59
CA VAL A 75 1.74 -12.61 -18.05
C VAL A 75 2.95 -12.79 -17.14
N ALA A 76 3.42 -11.73 -16.47
CA ALA A 76 4.57 -11.81 -15.55
C ALA A 76 4.40 -12.86 -14.43
N ARG A 77 3.16 -13.22 -14.11
CA ARG A 77 2.83 -14.26 -13.11
C ARG A 77 2.71 -15.67 -13.70
N GLU A 78 2.86 -15.81 -15.01
CA GLU A 78 2.75 -17.08 -15.71
C GLU A 78 4.15 -17.68 -15.99
N PRO A 79 4.68 -18.54 -15.14
CA PRO A 79 5.92 -19.25 -15.44
C PRO A 79 5.62 -20.36 -16.47
N GLY A 80 6.16 -20.18 -17.67
CA GLY A 80 6.05 -21.17 -18.74
C GLY A 80 4.96 -20.95 -19.80
N ARG A 81 4.30 -19.80 -19.83
CA ARG A 81 3.45 -19.29 -20.90
C ARG A 81 2.23 -20.15 -21.32
N SER A 82 1.81 -21.12 -20.52
CA SER A 82 0.67 -22.02 -20.86
C SER A 82 -0.27 -22.31 -19.68
N GLY A 83 -0.07 -21.61 -18.56
CA GLY A 83 -0.85 -21.86 -17.35
C GLY A 83 -1.99 -20.87 -17.15
N SER A 84 -3.04 -21.30 -16.43
CA SER A 84 -4.08 -20.42 -15.97
C SER A 84 -3.68 -19.74 -14.65
N ILE A 85 -3.91 -18.44 -14.54
CA ILE A 85 -3.61 -17.63 -13.37
C ILE A 85 -4.92 -17.25 -12.69
N PRO A 86 -5.10 -17.49 -11.38
CA PRO A 86 -6.24 -16.95 -10.67
C PRO A 86 -6.27 -15.42 -10.77
N LEU A 87 -7.43 -14.83 -11.06
CA LEU A 87 -7.57 -13.36 -11.17
C LEU A 87 -7.07 -12.64 -9.93
N GLY A 88 -7.28 -13.22 -8.74
CA GLY A 88 -6.76 -12.66 -7.49
C GLY A 88 -5.26 -12.86 -7.29
N ALA A 89 -4.59 -13.65 -8.14
CA ALA A 89 -3.14 -13.81 -8.10
C ALA A 89 -2.41 -12.74 -8.94
N ILE A 90 -3.13 -11.98 -9.75
CA ILE A 90 -2.58 -10.79 -10.41
C ILE A 90 -2.17 -9.81 -9.33
N ASP A 91 -0.89 -9.54 -9.24
CA ASP A 91 -0.32 -8.76 -8.16
C ASP A 91 0.80 -7.85 -8.69
N LEU A 92 0.72 -6.60 -8.33
CA LEU A 92 1.64 -5.57 -8.78
C LEU A 92 2.92 -5.45 -7.93
N GLY A 93 3.14 -6.40 -7.03
CA GLY A 93 4.32 -6.42 -6.17
C GLY A 93 4.15 -5.68 -4.85
N SER A 94 5.24 -5.05 -4.37
CA SER A 94 5.22 -4.24 -3.16
C SER A 94 4.37 -2.97 -3.33
N PRO A 95 3.98 -2.28 -2.25
CA PRO A 95 3.28 -1.00 -2.34
C PRO A 95 4.00 0.05 -3.20
N GLU A 96 5.34 0.06 -3.19
CA GLU A 96 6.14 0.95 -4.02
C GLU A 96 6.09 0.54 -5.49
N GLN A 97 6.27 -0.74 -5.77
CA GLN A 97 6.20 -1.30 -7.12
C GLN A 97 4.80 -1.07 -7.71
N SER A 98 3.75 -1.30 -6.92
CA SER A 98 2.38 -1.04 -7.30
C SER A 98 2.14 0.45 -7.60
N ARG A 99 2.67 1.37 -6.76
CA ARG A 99 2.58 2.81 -7.04
C ARG A 99 3.29 3.20 -8.33
N GLN A 100 4.50 2.70 -8.55
CA GLN A 100 5.27 2.95 -9.78
C GLN A 100 4.54 2.40 -11.01
N TRP A 101 3.97 1.19 -10.89
CA TRP A 101 3.20 0.57 -11.95
C TRP A 101 1.96 1.43 -12.32
N HIS A 102 1.19 1.89 -11.31
CA HIS A 102 0.03 2.75 -11.52
C HIS A 102 0.42 4.11 -12.13
N GLN A 103 1.52 4.70 -11.68
CA GLN A 103 2.02 5.96 -12.23
C GLN A 103 2.43 5.79 -13.70
N ARG A 104 3.12 4.71 -14.03
CA ARG A 104 3.50 4.42 -15.42
C ARG A 104 2.27 4.16 -16.28
N PHE A 105 1.32 3.35 -15.81
CA PHE A 105 0.07 3.10 -16.53
C PHE A 105 -0.70 4.40 -16.82
N THR A 106 -0.90 5.25 -15.81
CA THR A 106 -1.59 6.53 -15.99
C THR A 106 -0.81 7.50 -16.89
N GLY A 107 0.51 7.47 -16.87
CA GLY A 107 1.36 8.21 -17.79
C GLY A 107 1.12 7.79 -19.23
N LEU A 108 1.23 6.48 -19.53
CA LEU A 108 0.99 5.93 -20.88
C LEU A 108 -0.44 6.20 -21.37
N LEU A 109 -1.43 6.11 -20.47
CA LEU A 109 -2.82 6.42 -20.78
C LEU A 109 -3.00 7.91 -21.09
N GLY A 110 -2.35 8.79 -20.32
CA GLY A 110 -2.35 10.23 -20.56
C GLY A 110 -1.69 10.63 -21.89
N GLU A 111 -0.58 9.99 -22.23
CA GLU A 111 0.08 10.18 -23.53
C GLU A 111 -0.84 9.78 -24.69
N ALA A 112 -1.48 8.60 -24.58
CA ALA A 112 -2.42 8.13 -25.59
C ALA A 112 -3.64 9.06 -25.74
N ALA A 113 -4.17 9.58 -24.63
CA ALA A 113 -5.29 10.53 -24.65
C ALA A 113 -4.88 11.90 -25.24
N THR A 114 -3.68 12.37 -24.92
CA THR A 114 -3.13 13.64 -25.44
C THR A 114 -2.87 13.54 -26.95
N ALA A 115 -2.30 12.45 -27.41
CA ALA A 115 -2.05 12.20 -28.84
C ALA A 115 -3.35 12.21 -29.66
N ARG A 116 -4.49 11.83 -29.05
CA ARG A 116 -5.83 11.89 -29.66
C ARG A 116 -6.57 13.23 -29.46
N GLY A 117 -5.94 14.19 -28.77
CA GLY A 117 -6.56 15.49 -28.48
C GLY A 117 -7.74 15.43 -27.49
N LEU A 118 -7.89 14.32 -26.75
CA LEU A 118 -9.01 14.13 -25.79
C LEU A 118 -8.78 14.89 -24.49
N VAL A 119 -7.52 15.11 -24.13
CA VAL A 119 -7.13 15.80 -22.87
C VAL A 119 -6.04 16.83 -23.15
N ARG A 120 -5.97 17.83 -22.27
CA ARG A 120 -4.85 18.78 -22.23
C ARG A 120 -4.34 18.95 -20.80
N PRO A 121 -3.09 19.35 -20.59
CA PRO A 121 -2.60 19.75 -19.27
C PRO A 121 -3.45 20.88 -18.70
N ARG A 122 -3.84 20.80 -17.42
CA ARG A 122 -4.63 21.82 -16.73
C ARG A 122 -3.96 23.19 -16.75
N ALA A 123 -2.63 23.19 -16.61
CA ALA A 123 -1.81 24.39 -16.82
C ALA A 123 -0.57 24.01 -17.65
N PRO A 124 -0.23 24.81 -18.66
CA PRO A 124 1.00 24.60 -19.45
C PRO A 124 2.24 24.66 -18.55
N LEU A 125 3.28 23.91 -18.93
CA LEU A 125 4.50 23.78 -18.13
C LEU A 125 5.09 25.15 -17.75
N GLY A 126 5.15 26.09 -18.72
CA GLY A 126 5.67 27.43 -18.50
C GLY A 126 4.95 28.20 -17.39
N VAL A 127 3.62 28.17 -17.40
CA VAL A 127 2.81 28.84 -16.34
C VAL A 127 3.11 28.22 -14.97
N ARG A 128 3.24 26.91 -14.89
CA ARG A 128 3.56 26.23 -13.63
C ARG A 128 4.94 26.57 -13.13
N VAL A 129 5.94 26.61 -14.01
CA VAL A 129 7.33 27.01 -13.67
C VAL A 129 7.36 28.44 -13.18
N VAL A 130 6.70 29.37 -13.88
CA VAL A 130 6.63 30.79 -13.45
C VAL A 130 5.96 30.91 -12.08
N LEU A 131 4.84 30.24 -11.87
CA LEU A 131 4.17 30.25 -10.56
C LEU A 131 5.06 29.68 -9.44
N TRP A 132 5.81 28.63 -9.70
CA TRP A 132 6.76 28.06 -8.75
C TRP A 132 7.92 29.03 -8.46
N ILE A 133 8.46 29.70 -9.48
CA ILE A 133 9.53 30.70 -9.28
C ILE A 133 9.02 31.87 -8.43
N VAL A 134 7.87 32.45 -8.81
CA VAL A 134 7.25 33.55 -8.07
C VAL A 134 7.00 33.14 -6.62
N PHE A 135 6.42 31.96 -6.40
CA PHE A 135 6.18 31.44 -5.06
C PHE A 135 7.47 31.30 -4.24
N THR A 136 8.53 30.73 -4.86
CA THR A 136 9.82 30.54 -4.19
C THR A 136 10.47 31.89 -3.83
N VAL A 137 10.44 32.86 -4.74
CA VAL A 137 11.01 34.21 -4.50
C VAL A 137 10.26 34.92 -3.36
N LEU A 138 8.94 34.88 -3.37
CA LEU A 138 8.11 35.48 -2.31
C LEU A 138 8.38 34.80 -0.97
N TRP A 139 8.50 33.46 -0.94
CA TRP A 139 8.77 32.72 0.26
C TRP A 139 10.16 33.02 0.84
N VAL A 140 11.21 32.99 0.00
CA VAL A 140 12.58 33.33 0.43
C VAL A 140 12.65 34.76 0.93
N GLY A 141 12.00 35.71 0.24
CA GLY A 141 11.92 37.11 0.67
C GLY A 141 11.23 37.26 2.02
N ALA A 142 10.13 36.58 2.25
CA ALA A 142 9.41 36.66 3.53
C ALA A 142 10.24 36.07 4.70
N VAL A 143 10.95 34.96 4.47
CA VAL A 143 11.87 34.39 5.46
C VAL A 143 13.04 35.33 5.77
N ALA A 144 13.63 35.97 4.75
CA ALA A 144 14.73 36.90 4.93
C ALA A 144 14.31 38.14 5.74
N VAL A 145 13.12 38.67 5.46
CA VAL A 145 12.57 39.83 6.23
C VAL A 145 12.28 39.42 7.67
N ALA A 146 11.71 38.26 7.93
CA ALA A 146 11.46 37.74 9.29
C ALA A 146 12.79 37.58 10.09
N TRP A 147 13.82 37.11 9.40
CA TRP A 147 15.17 36.96 10.01
C TRP A 147 15.80 38.30 10.34
N GLN A 148 15.77 39.26 9.41
CA GLN A 148 16.31 40.62 9.64
C GLN A 148 15.55 41.37 10.74
N ALA A 149 14.25 41.12 10.88
CA ALA A 149 13.43 41.71 11.94
C ALA A 149 13.70 41.11 13.35
N GLY A 150 14.63 40.17 13.48
CA GLY A 150 14.96 39.53 14.76
C GLY A 150 13.81 38.68 15.35
N ARG A 151 12.84 38.29 14.51
CA ARG A 151 11.64 37.52 14.91
C ARG A 151 11.58 36.17 14.21
N PRO A 152 12.47 35.21 14.53
CA PRO A 152 12.51 33.90 13.85
C PRO A 152 11.20 33.08 13.98
N GLN A 153 10.40 33.38 15.02
CA GLN A 153 9.10 32.77 15.22
C GLN A 153 8.11 33.09 14.07
N LEU A 154 8.21 34.27 13.44
CA LEU A 154 7.44 34.62 12.26
C LEU A 154 7.85 33.78 11.05
N GLY A 155 9.10 33.31 10.98
CA GLY A 155 9.57 32.40 9.94
C GLY A 155 8.82 31.08 9.94
N ILE A 156 8.48 30.52 11.11
CA ILE A 156 7.67 29.30 11.23
C ILE A 156 6.25 29.53 10.67
N GLY A 157 5.63 30.67 11.00
CA GLY A 157 4.32 31.04 10.44
C GLY A 157 4.36 31.15 8.90
N VAL A 158 5.41 31.76 8.35
CA VAL A 158 5.62 31.87 6.91
C VAL A 158 5.76 30.49 6.26
N VAL A 159 6.48 29.55 6.88
CA VAL A 159 6.63 28.16 6.40
C VAL A 159 5.26 27.45 6.36
N LEU A 160 4.44 27.60 7.38
CA LEU A 160 3.10 27.01 7.44
C LEU A 160 2.18 27.59 6.36
N VAL A 161 2.17 28.91 6.19
CA VAL A 161 1.38 29.58 5.14
C VAL A 161 1.87 29.15 3.76
N ALA A 162 3.18 29.06 3.55
CA ALA A 162 3.76 28.58 2.30
C ALA A 162 3.34 27.14 1.99
N GLY A 163 3.29 26.26 2.99
CA GLY A 163 2.75 24.91 2.87
C GLY A 163 1.30 24.93 2.37
N LEU A 164 0.47 25.76 2.95
CA LEU A 164 -0.93 25.90 2.59
C LEU A 164 -1.13 26.45 1.16
N VAL A 165 -0.37 27.45 0.76
CA VAL A 165 -0.39 28.05 -0.59
C VAL A 165 0.17 27.11 -1.65
N SER A 166 1.06 26.15 -1.28
CA SER A 166 1.56 25.14 -2.20
C SER A 166 0.49 24.11 -2.63
N LEU A 167 -0.57 23.93 -1.84
CA LEU A 167 -1.68 23.01 -2.14
C LEU A 167 -2.39 23.32 -3.47
N PRO A 168 -2.85 24.56 -3.76
CA PRO A 168 -3.46 24.88 -5.06
C PRO A 168 -2.47 24.72 -6.22
N LEU A 169 -1.17 24.96 -6.03
CA LEU A 169 -0.16 24.70 -7.07
C LEU A 169 -0.04 23.22 -7.42
N ARG A 170 -0.24 22.33 -6.44
CA ARG A 170 -0.30 20.87 -6.68
C ARG A 170 -1.57 20.49 -7.45
N MET A 171 -2.68 21.18 -7.24
CA MET A 171 -3.94 20.97 -7.97
C MET A 171 -3.87 21.38 -9.46
N LEU A 172 -2.89 22.21 -9.85
CA LEU A 172 -2.62 22.52 -11.25
C LEU A 172 -1.97 21.36 -12.02
N LYS A 173 -1.51 20.33 -11.33
CA LYS A 173 -1.09 19.07 -11.95
C LYS A 173 -2.33 18.28 -12.34
N GLY A 174 -2.34 17.76 -13.57
CA GLY A 174 -3.40 16.89 -14.03
C GLY A 174 -3.80 17.19 -15.48
N LEU A 175 -4.58 16.29 -16.01
CA LEU A 175 -5.17 16.39 -17.34
C LEU A 175 -6.63 16.78 -17.19
N VAL A 176 -7.13 17.57 -18.12
CA VAL A 176 -8.55 17.92 -18.20
C VAL A 176 -9.09 17.56 -19.58
N PRO A 177 -10.31 17.04 -19.66
CA PRO A 177 -10.96 16.77 -20.92
C PRO A 177 -10.99 18.03 -21.80
N HIS A 178 -10.75 17.89 -23.10
CA HIS A 178 -10.71 18.97 -24.05
C HIS A 178 -11.38 18.57 -25.38
N GLY A 179 -12.03 19.49 -26.05
CA GLY A 179 -12.66 19.24 -27.35
C GLY A 179 -13.62 18.05 -27.33
N GLN A 180 -13.37 17.04 -28.16
CA GLN A 180 -14.14 15.78 -28.18
C GLN A 180 -14.11 15.04 -26.85
N GLY A 181 -13.02 15.12 -26.09
CA GLY A 181 -12.90 14.49 -24.77
C GLY A 181 -13.97 14.97 -23.80
N THR A 182 -14.40 16.23 -23.87
CA THR A 182 -15.48 16.75 -23.01
C THR A 182 -16.85 16.13 -23.38
N GLN A 183 -17.11 15.94 -24.67
CA GLN A 183 -18.35 15.32 -25.15
C GLN A 183 -18.39 13.83 -24.79
N LEU A 184 -17.26 13.12 -24.99
CA LEU A 184 -17.10 11.73 -24.61
C LEU A 184 -17.24 11.53 -23.08
N ALA A 185 -16.64 12.40 -22.28
CA ALA A 185 -16.78 12.37 -20.83
C ALA A 185 -18.25 12.47 -20.39
N ALA A 186 -19.02 13.37 -21.00
CA ALA A 186 -20.46 13.50 -20.76
C ALA A 186 -21.24 12.25 -21.21
N GLY A 187 -20.88 11.63 -22.32
CA GLY A 187 -21.44 10.37 -22.80
C GLY A 187 -21.18 9.21 -21.85
N TYR A 188 -19.92 9.04 -21.44
CA TYR A 188 -19.52 8.01 -20.48
C TYR A 188 -20.12 8.21 -19.09
N ALA A 189 -20.33 9.45 -18.65
CA ALA A 189 -21.00 9.73 -17.39
C ALA A 189 -22.47 9.26 -17.39
N ARG A 190 -23.15 9.25 -18.55
CA ARG A 190 -24.51 8.70 -18.70
C ARG A 190 -24.52 7.17 -18.57
N LEU A 191 -23.52 6.47 -19.12
CA LEU A 191 -23.36 5.03 -18.94
C LEU A 191 -23.31 4.61 -17.47
N ARG A 192 -22.83 5.48 -16.59
CA ARG A 192 -22.81 5.25 -15.14
C ARG A 192 -24.20 5.13 -14.53
N ALA A 193 -25.19 5.72 -15.15
CA ALA A 193 -26.59 5.71 -14.69
C ALA A 193 -27.42 4.60 -15.34
N GLU A 194 -26.85 3.84 -16.31
CA GLU A 194 -27.57 2.76 -17.00
C GLU A 194 -27.61 1.50 -16.12
N PRO A 195 -28.79 0.97 -15.78
CA PRO A 195 -28.90 -0.30 -15.08
C PRO A 195 -28.69 -1.49 -16.02
N GLY A 196 -28.20 -2.62 -15.49
CA GLY A 196 -28.31 -3.90 -16.16
C GLY A 196 -27.16 -4.31 -17.08
N ILE A 197 -25.98 -3.64 -17.02
CA ILE A 197 -24.79 -4.11 -17.73
C ILE A 197 -24.22 -5.36 -16.99
N GLY A 198 -24.37 -6.53 -17.61
CA GLY A 198 -23.97 -7.81 -17.04
C GLY A 198 -22.71 -8.41 -17.66
N PRO A 199 -22.27 -9.57 -17.16
CA PRO A 199 -21.21 -10.36 -17.78
C PRO A 199 -21.61 -10.73 -19.22
N GLY A 200 -20.68 -10.55 -20.18
CA GLY A 200 -20.93 -10.81 -21.60
C GLY A 200 -21.46 -9.62 -22.39
N ASP A 201 -21.84 -8.52 -21.74
CA ASP A 201 -22.20 -7.29 -22.43
C ASP A 201 -20.92 -6.61 -23.00
N PRO A 202 -20.86 -6.26 -24.28
CA PRO A 202 -19.71 -5.56 -24.87
C PRO A 202 -19.40 -4.21 -24.20
N ARG A 203 -20.38 -3.64 -23.48
CA ARG A 203 -20.23 -2.39 -22.72
C ARG A 203 -19.58 -2.60 -21.34
N LEU A 204 -19.37 -3.84 -20.90
CA LEU A 204 -18.88 -4.15 -19.55
C LEU A 204 -17.55 -3.45 -19.25
N ALA A 205 -16.62 -3.44 -20.19
CA ALA A 205 -15.34 -2.77 -20.01
C ALA A 205 -15.49 -1.26 -19.80
N TYR A 206 -16.42 -0.62 -20.52
CA TYR A 206 -16.72 0.80 -20.33
C TYR A 206 -17.43 1.07 -19.01
N ALA A 207 -18.39 0.21 -18.61
CA ALA A 207 -19.09 0.30 -17.35
C ALA A 207 -18.09 0.23 -16.17
N VAL A 208 -17.17 -0.71 -16.21
CA VAL A 208 -16.09 -0.82 -15.21
C VAL A 208 -15.19 0.42 -15.22
N ALA A 209 -14.82 0.90 -16.41
CA ALA A 209 -14.01 2.12 -16.55
C ALA A 209 -14.65 3.32 -15.84
N VAL A 210 -15.97 3.49 -15.97
CA VAL A 210 -16.70 4.61 -15.35
C VAL A 210 -17.16 4.34 -13.93
N GLY A 211 -16.91 3.14 -13.39
CA GLY A 211 -17.29 2.74 -12.03
C GLY A 211 -18.76 2.32 -11.88
N ALA A 212 -19.35 1.80 -12.95
CA ALA A 212 -20.71 1.25 -13.02
C ALA A 212 -20.72 -0.28 -13.24
N GLY A 213 -19.63 -0.94 -12.92
CA GLY A 213 -19.55 -2.41 -13.05
C GLY A 213 -20.61 -3.11 -12.20
N PRO A 214 -21.11 -4.29 -12.66
CA PRO A 214 -22.15 -5.01 -11.96
C PRO A 214 -21.69 -5.45 -10.56
N PRO A 215 -22.62 -5.48 -9.57
CA PRO A 215 -22.33 -6.08 -8.28
C PRO A 215 -21.99 -7.56 -8.49
N GLY A 216 -20.84 -8.00 -7.99
CA GLY A 216 -20.38 -9.38 -8.17
C GLY A 216 -19.22 -9.56 -9.12
N LEU A 217 -18.84 -8.54 -9.89
CA LEU A 217 -17.63 -8.60 -10.72
C LEU A 217 -16.34 -8.68 -9.88
N GLY A 218 -16.43 -8.46 -8.57
CA GLY A 218 -15.31 -8.42 -7.65
C GLY A 218 -14.53 -7.09 -7.70
N ALA A 219 -13.64 -6.91 -6.74
CA ALA A 219 -12.71 -5.79 -6.76
C ALA A 219 -11.73 -5.94 -7.93
N SER A 220 -11.30 -4.81 -8.50
CA SER A 220 -10.27 -4.81 -9.54
C SER A 220 -9.03 -5.59 -9.06
N PRO A 221 -8.50 -6.54 -9.83
CA PRO A 221 -7.25 -7.23 -9.48
C PRO A 221 -6.06 -6.26 -9.43
N PHE A 222 -6.20 -5.09 -10.01
CA PHE A 222 -5.21 -4.01 -9.98
C PHE A 222 -5.49 -2.97 -8.87
N ALA A 223 -6.50 -3.21 -8.00
CA ALA A 223 -6.77 -2.28 -6.90
C ALA A 223 -5.71 -2.42 -5.81
N TYR A 224 -5.37 -1.28 -5.19
CA TYR A 224 -4.68 -1.29 -3.91
C TYR A 224 -5.57 -1.99 -2.88
N GLY A 225 -5.13 -3.12 -2.38
CA GLY A 225 -5.88 -3.82 -1.35
C GLY A 225 -4.96 -4.60 -0.44
N THR A 226 -5.08 -4.38 0.86
CA THR A 226 -4.59 -5.29 1.88
C THR A 226 -5.56 -6.47 1.97
N GLN A 227 -5.40 -7.43 1.08
CA GLN A 227 -6.14 -8.69 1.22
C GLN A 227 -5.50 -9.48 2.38
N PRO A 228 -6.31 -10.14 3.24
CA PRO A 228 -5.78 -10.94 4.35
C PRO A 228 -5.14 -12.26 3.87
N PHE A 229 -4.95 -12.44 2.59
CA PHE A 229 -4.37 -13.62 1.97
C PHE A 229 -3.52 -13.24 0.75
N ALA A 230 -2.56 -14.10 0.44
CA ALA A 230 -1.76 -14.04 -0.77
C ALA A 230 -1.94 -15.33 -1.59
N TRP A 231 -1.63 -15.25 -2.86
CA TRP A 231 -1.57 -16.41 -3.72
C TRP A 231 -0.13 -16.92 -3.83
N SER A 232 0.04 -18.21 -3.69
CA SER A 232 1.32 -18.89 -3.81
C SER A 232 1.27 -20.00 -4.83
N ARG A 233 2.39 -20.27 -5.49
CA ARG A 233 2.59 -21.37 -6.42
C ARG A 233 3.78 -22.26 -6.00
N ARG A 234 3.97 -22.48 -4.71
CA ARG A 234 5.09 -23.24 -4.19
C ARG A 234 5.29 -24.61 -4.86
N ASP A 235 4.19 -25.35 -5.06
CA ASP A 235 4.20 -26.74 -5.55
C ASP A 235 3.67 -26.84 -7.00
N GLY A 236 3.81 -25.77 -7.79
CA GLY A 236 3.32 -25.72 -9.17
C GLY A 236 1.83 -25.44 -9.31
N THR A 237 1.05 -25.58 -8.24
CA THR A 237 -0.39 -25.28 -8.20
C THR A 237 -0.66 -24.01 -7.43
N TRP A 238 -1.65 -23.24 -7.88
CA TRP A 238 -2.05 -22.01 -7.20
C TRP A 238 -2.85 -22.34 -5.93
N ARG A 239 -2.43 -21.79 -4.80
CA ARG A 239 -3.18 -21.89 -3.54
C ARG A 239 -3.23 -20.52 -2.81
N ARG A 240 -4.29 -20.33 -2.04
CA ARG A 240 -4.44 -19.17 -1.17
C ARG A 240 -3.78 -19.46 0.18
N VAL A 241 -2.96 -18.54 0.62
CA VAL A 241 -2.27 -18.59 1.92
C VAL A 241 -2.73 -17.38 2.73
N ALA A 242 -3.24 -17.59 3.92
CA ALA A 242 -3.61 -16.49 4.82
C ALA A 242 -2.34 -15.78 5.29
N VAL A 243 -2.31 -14.45 5.19
CA VAL A 243 -1.17 -13.65 5.65
C VAL A 243 -1.57 -12.97 6.95
N VAL A 244 -0.85 -13.30 8.02
CA VAL A 244 -1.14 -12.80 9.36
C VAL A 244 0.03 -11.99 9.91
N ASP A 245 -0.30 -10.99 10.72
CA ASP A 245 0.70 -10.30 11.51
C ASP A 245 1.18 -11.19 12.64
N GLY A 246 2.46 -11.09 12.94
CA GLY A 246 2.99 -11.73 14.12
C GLY A 246 2.34 -11.17 15.38
N ARG A 247 2.05 -12.06 16.32
CA ARG A 247 1.33 -11.70 17.54
C ARG A 247 2.28 -11.21 18.64
N GLY A 248 1.93 -10.06 19.24
CA GLY A 248 2.54 -9.53 20.45
C GLY A 248 3.42 -8.30 20.22
N PHE A 249 3.49 -7.45 21.23
CA PHE A 249 4.21 -6.17 21.23
C PHE A 249 5.70 -6.28 20.87
N ALA A 250 6.36 -7.38 21.26
CA ALA A 250 7.79 -7.63 21.03
C ALA A 250 8.05 -8.48 19.75
N PHE A 251 7.08 -8.63 18.86
CA PHE A 251 7.25 -9.35 17.61
C PHE A 251 8.32 -8.69 16.73
N GLY A 252 9.28 -9.46 16.24
CA GLY A 252 10.40 -8.97 15.44
C GLY A 252 11.56 -8.36 16.23
N TRP A 253 11.43 -8.19 17.55
CA TRP A 253 12.51 -7.67 18.38
C TRP A 253 13.69 -8.64 18.40
N SER A 254 14.91 -8.09 18.31
CA SER A 254 16.10 -8.91 18.55
C SER A 254 16.09 -9.43 20.00
N PRO A 255 16.66 -10.62 20.25
CA PRO A 255 16.78 -11.16 21.60
C PRO A 255 17.45 -10.18 22.58
N TRP A 256 18.45 -9.43 22.12
CA TRP A 256 19.16 -8.42 22.92
C TRP A 256 18.30 -7.21 23.23
N ALA A 257 17.50 -6.73 22.29
CA ALA A 257 16.54 -5.64 22.54
C ALA A 257 15.45 -6.07 23.55
N ALA A 258 15.00 -7.31 23.45
CA ALA A 258 14.04 -7.87 24.41
C ALA A 258 14.66 -8.03 25.81
N LEU A 259 15.92 -8.46 25.94
CA LEU A 259 16.65 -8.48 27.22
C LEU A 259 16.87 -7.06 27.75
N GLY A 260 17.17 -6.09 26.88
CA GLY A 260 17.32 -4.68 27.25
C GLY A 260 16.06 -4.09 27.91
N SER A 261 14.88 -4.66 27.66
CA SER A 261 13.63 -4.22 28.31
C SER A 261 13.58 -4.49 29.82
N LEU A 262 14.47 -5.33 30.34
CA LEU A 262 14.61 -5.57 31.78
C LEU A 262 15.23 -4.39 32.52
N ILE A 263 16.03 -3.56 31.84
CA ILE A 263 16.66 -2.38 32.44
C ILE A 263 15.60 -1.34 32.86
N PRO A 264 14.74 -0.85 31.95
CA PRO A 264 13.67 0.06 32.34
C PRO A 264 12.70 -0.59 33.35
N ALA A 265 12.45 -1.91 33.27
CA ALA A 265 11.64 -2.60 34.27
C ALA A 265 12.24 -2.48 35.67
N ALA A 266 13.54 -2.71 35.82
CA ALA A 266 14.25 -2.59 37.10
C ALA A 266 14.28 -1.13 37.60
N LEU A 267 14.51 -0.17 36.71
CA LEU A 267 14.49 1.27 37.06
C LEU A 267 13.08 1.69 37.53
N PHE A 268 12.04 1.34 36.78
CA PHE A 268 10.66 1.62 37.18
C PHE A 268 10.32 0.98 38.52
N PHE A 269 10.84 -0.23 38.75
CA PHE A 269 10.66 -0.89 40.07
C PHE A 269 11.30 -0.13 41.19
N GLY A 270 12.55 0.30 41.02
CA GLY A 270 13.28 1.10 42.00
C GLY A 270 12.61 2.43 42.29
N ILE A 271 12.24 3.18 41.28
CA ILE A 271 11.54 4.47 41.41
C ILE A 271 10.23 4.30 42.17
N TRP A 272 9.46 3.28 41.80
CA TRP A 272 8.18 3.01 42.49
C TRP A 272 8.35 2.66 43.96
N LEU A 273 9.34 1.86 44.33
CA LEU A 273 9.64 1.56 45.75
C LEU A 273 9.98 2.83 46.52
N VAL A 274 10.74 3.75 45.93
CA VAL A 274 11.07 5.04 46.54
C VAL A 274 9.80 5.88 46.73
N LEU A 275 8.97 5.98 45.69
CA LEU A 275 7.70 6.73 45.78
C LEU A 275 6.76 6.13 46.83
N LEU A 276 6.62 4.80 46.84
CA LEU A 276 5.78 4.11 47.82
C LEU A 276 6.26 4.42 49.26
N ARG A 277 7.56 4.42 49.50
CA ARG A 277 8.14 4.76 50.81
C ARG A 277 7.94 6.23 51.17
N MET A 278 8.02 7.13 50.21
CA MET A 278 7.79 8.57 50.47
C MET A 278 6.31 8.83 50.80
N PHE A 279 5.38 8.27 50.06
CA PHE A 279 3.96 8.51 50.26
C PHE A 279 3.37 7.73 51.45
N SER A 280 3.91 6.56 51.79
CA SER A 280 3.42 5.78 52.95
C SER A 280 3.79 6.38 54.31
N ALA A 281 4.76 7.32 54.36
CA ALA A 281 5.17 7.96 55.60
C ALA A 281 4.19 9.04 56.10
N ASP A 282 3.40 9.64 55.18
CA ASP A 282 2.55 10.80 55.48
C ASP A 282 1.03 10.53 55.31
N LEU A 283 0.62 9.26 55.08
CA LEU A 283 -0.78 8.91 54.84
C LEU A 283 -1.57 8.82 56.16
N ASP A 284 -2.50 9.76 56.38
CA ASP A 284 -3.52 9.68 57.39
C ASP A 284 -4.85 9.19 56.81
N ILE A 285 -5.11 7.89 56.93
CA ILE A 285 -6.24 7.18 56.30
C ILE A 285 -7.61 7.67 56.81
N GLY A 286 -7.63 8.59 57.80
CA GLY A 286 -8.89 9.11 58.38
C GLY A 286 -9.61 10.16 57.52
N GLN A 287 -9.01 10.68 56.45
CA GLN A 287 -9.61 11.71 55.63
C GLN A 287 -10.10 11.17 54.27
N LEU A 288 -11.28 11.63 53.80
CA LEU A 288 -11.86 11.23 52.51
C LEU A 288 -10.92 11.51 51.31
N ALA A 289 -10.08 12.57 51.41
CA ALA A 289 -9.09 12.88 50.40
C ALA A 289 -8.00 11.80 50.27
N ASP A 290 -7.61 11.21 51.42
CA ASP A 290 -6.59 10.16 51.49
C ASP A 290 -7.12 8.83 50.92
N LEU A 291 -8.42 8.59 51.08
CA LEU A 291 -9.06 7.40 50.48
C LEU A 291 -8.95 7.41 48.94
N TRP A 292 -9.23 8.53 48.30
CA TRP A 292 -9.05 8.67 46.85
C TRP A 292 -7.59 8.51 46.44
N LEU A 293 -6.65 9.02 47.23
CA LEU A 293 -5.22 8.87 46.97
C LEU A 293 -4.81 7.39 47.07
N VAL A 294 -5.29 6.68 48.11
CA VAL A 294 -5.04 5.23 48.27
C VAL A 294 -5.60 4.42 47.11
N LEU A 295 -6.81 4.75 46.62
CA LEU A 295 -7.41 4.09 45.45
C LEU A 295 -6.62 4.36 44.16
N LEU A 296 -6.18 5.61 43.93
CA LEU A 296 -5.35 5.99 42.81
C LEU A 296 -3.97 5.31 42.83
N LEU A 297 -3.33 5.29 43.99
CA LEU A 297 -2.05 4.59 44.20
C LEU A 297 -2.22 3.08 44.00
N GLY A 298 -3.32 2.50 44.49
CA GLY A 298 -3.65 1.09 44.31
C GLY A 298 -3.87 0.72 42.86
N ALA A 299 -4.65 1.52 42.12
CA ALA A 299 -4.85 1.35 40.67
C ALA A 299 -3.55 1.52 39.91
N GLY A 300 -2.76 2.54 40.25
CA GLY A 300 -1.42 2.77 39.67
C GLY A 300 -0.49 1.57 39.94
N TRP A 301 -0.57 0.97 41.13
CA TRP A 301 0.23 -0.21 41.46
C TRP A 301 -0.15 -1.43 40.61
N VAL A 302 -1.44 -1.67 40.39
CA VAL A 302 -1.89 -2.78 39.54
C VAL A 302 -1.40 -2.60 38.09
N LEU A 303 -1.59 -1.42 37.50
CA LEU A 303 -1.11 -1.12 36.14
C LEU A 303 0.40 -1.28 36.05
N TRP A 304 1.12 -0.85 37.06
CA TRP A 304 2.56 -0.95 37.12
C TRP A 304 3.04 -2.42 37.21
N VAL A 305 2.43 -3.24 38.08
CA VAL A 305 2.74 -4.68 38.16
C VAL A 305 2.51 -5.37 36.83
N LEU A 306 1.40 -5.03 36.15
CA LEU A 306 1.11 -5.57 34.80
C LEU A 306 2.17 -5.15 33.78
N ALA A 307 2.62 -3.88 33.81
CA ALA A 307 3.66 -3.39 32.92
C ALA A 307 5.00 -4.10 33.16
N VAL A 308 5.43 -4.20 34.42
CA VAL A 308 6.66 -4.92 34.80
C VAL A 308 6.59 -6.39 34.43
N ALA A 309 5.48 -7.06 34.73
CA ALA A 309 5.26 -8.46 34.35
C ALA A 309 5.35 -8.63 32.82
N GLY A 310 4.79 -7.67 32.05
CA GLY A 310 4.92 -7.61 30.59
C GLY A 310 6.37 -7.53 30.13
N LEU A 311 7.14 -6.60 30.70
CA LEU A 311 8.55 -6.42 30.35
C LEU A 311 9.41 -7.64 30.75
N VAL A 312 9.17 -8.22 31.92
CA VAL A 312 9.85 -9.45 32.37
C VAL A 312 9.53 -10.61 31.41
N ARG A 313 8.27 -10.73 30.99
CA ARG A 313 7.85 -11.75 30.03
C ARG A 313 8.54 -11.58 28.68
N ILE A 314 8.73 -10.34 28.23
CA ILE A 314 9.47 -10.02 26.99
C ILE A 314 10.94 -10.39 27.15
N GLY A 315 11.59 -9.97 28.24
CA GLY A 315 12.97 -10.33 28.55
C GLY A 315 13.20 -11.84 28.63
N TRP A 316 12.28 -12.58 29.27
CA TRP A 316 12.33 -14.04 29.31
C TRP A 316 12.24 -14.68 27.92
N ARG A 317 11.39 -14.14 27.04
CA ARG A 317 11.34 -14.59 25.64
C ARG A 317 12.66 -14.30 24.92
N GLY A 318 13.25 -13.13 25.18
CA GLY A 318 14.55 -12.76 24.63
C GLY A 318 15.66 -13.74 25.06
N LEU A 319 15.73 -14.07 26.36
CA LEU A 319 16.69 -15.04 26.88
C LEU A 319 16.50 -16.42 26.23
N HIS A 320 15.25 -16.88 26.15
CA HIS A 320 14.93 -18.15 25.51
C HIS A 320 15.38 -18.20 24.04
N ASP A 321 15.16 -17.10 23.28
CA ASP A 321 15.52 -17.01 21.88
C ASP A 321 17.02 -16.77 21.66
N ALA A 322 17.74 -16.25 22.67
CA ALA A 322 19.20 -16.11 22.60
C ALA A 322 19.92 -17.47 22.62
N VAL A 323 19.40 -18.45 23.40
CA VAL A 323 20.04 -19.77 23.62
C VAL A 323 19.50 -20.84 22.65
N ARG A 324 18.31 -20.66 22.08
CA ARG A 324 17.74 -21.69 21.19
C ARG A 324 18.14 -21.53 19.73
N PRO A 325 18.23 -22.65 18.99
CA PRO A 325 18.46 -22.60 17.56
C PRO A 325 17.30 -21.87 16.85
N ALA A 326 17.62 -21.15 15.78
CA ALA A 326 16.65 -20.52 14.93
C ALA A 326 15.81 -21.57 14.18
N ARG A 327 14.52 -21.28 13.99
CA ARG A 327 13.67 -22.03 13.08
C ARG A 327 13.94 -21.56 11.65
N VAL A 328 14.11 -22.49 10.72
CA VAL A 328 14.22 -22.17 9.30
C VAL A 328 12.83 -22.12 8.67
N VAL A 329 12.52 -21.01 8.01
CA VAL A 329 11.35 -20.82 7.18
C VAL A 329 11.83 -20.58 5.76
N ALA A 330 11.46 -21.42 4.80
CA ALA A 330 11.93 -21.33 3.43
C ALA A 330 10.79 -21.55 2.43
N GLY A 331 10.76 -20.71 1.40
CA GLY A 331 9.77 -20.81 0.34
C GLY A 331 9.71 -19.55 -0.52
N PRO A 332 8.75 -19.48 -1.46
CA PRO A 332 8.55 -18.31 -2.28
C PRO A 332 8.02 -17.13 -1.46
N VAL A 333 8.49 -15.94 -1.77
CA VAL A 333 7.97 -14.68 -1.23
C VAL A 333 6.58 -14.44 -1.79
N ILE A 334 5.59 -14.42 -0.92
CA ILE A 334 4.19 -14.21 -1.31
C ILE A 334 3.66 -12.82 -0.95
N TRP A 335 4.35 -12.11 -0.03
CA TRP A 335 3.93 -10.78 0.42
C TRP A 335 5.14 -9.90 0.69
N LEU A 336 5.04 -8.65 0.22
CA LEU A 336 6.02 -7.61 0.48
C LEU A 336 5.26 -6.36 0.91
N GLU A 337 5.60 -5.80 2.05
CA GLU A 337 4.96 -4.61 2.62
C GLU A 337 6.03 -3.66 3.15
N SER A 338 5.83 -2.37 2.89
CA SER A 338 6.59 -1.30 3.53
C SER A 338 5.62 -0.35 4.19
N ASP A 339 5.84 -0.09 5.44
CA ASP A 339 5.17 0.95 6.20
C ASP A 339 6.15 2.11 6.38
N ILE A 340 5.94 3.15 5.57
CA ILE A 340 6.82 4.33 5.55
C ILE A 340 6.24 5.36 6.51
N GLY A 341 6.65 5.29 7.77
CA GLY A 341 6.42 6.34 8.76
C GLY A 341 7.43 7.50 8.60
N GLU A 342 7.11 8.68 9.13
CA GLU A 342 7.98 9.85 9.04
C GLU A 342 9.35 9.64 9.73
N GLU A 343 9.42 8.81 10.79
CA GLU A 343 10.65 8.57 11.55
C GLU A 343 11.22 7.16 11.37
N ASN A 344 10.39 6.15 11.05
CA ASN A 344 10.85 4.76 10.94
C ASN A 344 10.09 4.01 9.84
N SER A 345 10.81 3.57 8.84
CA SER A 345 10.25 2.68 7.81
C SER A 345 10.40 1.22 8.24
N THR A 346 9.29 0.51 8.30
CA THR A 346 9.27 -0.94 8.58
C THR A 346 9.04 -1.72 7.30
N TYR A 347 9.89 -2.71 7.05
CA TYR A 347 9.82 -3.57 5.88
C TYR A 347 9.47 -4.99 6.32
N ARG A 348 8.41 -5.55 5.74
CA ARG A 348 7.91 -6.88 6.10
C ARG A 348 7.83 -7.78 4.88
N VAL A 349 8.09 -9.06 5.10
CA VAL A 349 7.97 -10.11 4.10
C VAL A 349 7.20 -11.29 4.67
N ALA A 350 6.34 -11.91 3.85
CA ALA A 350 5.78 -13.21 4.17
C ALA A 350 6.25 -14.24 3.14
N VAL A 351 6.61 -15.41 3.63
CA VAL A 351 7.14 -16.53 2.87
C VAL A 351 6.18 -17.71 3.02
N ASP A 352 5.87 -18.38 1.94
CA ASP A 352 5.09 -19.61 1.97
C ASP A 352 5.97 -20.81 2.35
N ASP A 353 5.88 -21.25 3.58
CA ASP A 353 6.61 -22.41 4.11
C ASP A 353 5.92 -23.76 3.83
N GLY A 354 4.79 -23.74 3.10
CA GLY A 354 3.98 -24.92 2.80
C GLY A 354 2.73 -25.03 3.68
N THR A 355 2.59 -24.18 4.69
CA THR A 355 1.38 -24.10 5.52
C THR A 355 0.32 -23.18 4.91
N ASP A 356 -0.92 -23.25 5.39
CA ASP A 356 -2.02 -22.38 4.92
C ASP A 356 -1.94 -20.97 5.50
N VAL A 357 -0.98 -20.72 6.40
CA VAL A 357 -0.81 -19.44 7.10
C VAL A 357 0.64 -19.00 7.05
N ALA A 358 0.90 -17.88 6.41
CA ALA A 358 2.21 -17.24 6.39
C ALA A 358 2.24 -16.06 7.35
N VAL A 359 3.32 -15.96 8.12
CA VAL A 359 3.55 -14.86 9.06
C VAL A 359 4.37 -13.78 8.37
N ARG A 360 4.04 -12.51 8.61
CA ARG A 360 4.84 -11.37 8.16
C ARG A 360 6.04 -11.17 9.07
N TYR A 361 7.25 -11.29 8.55
CA TYR A 361 8.52 -11.08 9.25
C TYR A 361 9.10 -9.73 8.90
N GLN A 362 9.66 -9.05 9.90
CA GLN A 362 10.40 -7.81 9.67
C GLN A 362 11.80 -8.12 9.15
N ILE A 363 12.20 -7.43 8.08
CA ILE A 363 13.52 -7.58 7.43
C ILE A 363 14.22 -6.24 7.26
N ALA A 364 15.52 -6.29 6.96
CA ALA A 364 16.30 -5.09 6.67
C ALA A 364 15.88 -4.45 5.33
N ALA A 365 15.92 -3.11 5.26
CA ALA A 365 15.60 -2.33 4.06
C ALA A 365 16.41 -2.77 2.83
N ALA A 366 17.72 -2.97 3.02
CA ALA A 366 18.63 -3.38 1.94
C ALA A 366 18.20 -4.69 1.25
N LEU A 367 17.73 -5.66 2.03
CA LEU A 367 17.22 -6.92 1.50
C LEU A 367 15.86 -6.72 0.84
N TYR A 368 14.94 -5.96 1.48
CA TYR A 368 13.60 -5.73 0.97
C TYR A 368 13.60 -5.19 -0.47
N HIS A 369 14.48 -4.22 -0.77
CA HIS A 369 14.55 -3.61 -2.10
C HIS A 369 15.11 -4.55 -3.18
N GLN A 370 15.77 -5.64 -2.79
CA GLN A 370 16.27 -6.67 -3.70
C GLN A 370 15.25 -7.78 -3.95
N LEU A 371 14.27 -7.94 -3.05
CA LEU A 371 13.29 -9.01 -3.13
C LEU A 371 12.22 -8.74 -4.18
N ARG A 372 11.83 -9.83 -4.83
CA ARG A 372 10.67 -9.89 -5.72
C ARG A 372 9.71 -10.98 -5.27
N LYS A 373 8.44 -10.86 -5.60
CA LYS A 373 7.48 -11.94 -5.38
C LYS A 373 7.87 -13.17 -6.19
N ASP A 374 7.50 -14.33 -5.66
CA ASP A 374 7.83 -15.67 -6.17
C ASP A 374 9.33 -16.04 -6.10
N GLN A 375 10.19 -15.12 -5.67
CA GLN A 375 11.58 -15.40 -5.40
C GLN A 375 11.71 -16.26 -4.14
N TRP A 376 12.58 -17.28 -4.16
CA TRP A 376 12.79 -18.14 -3.01
C TRP A 376 13.63 -17.44 -1.95
N LEU A 377 13.12 -17.46 -0.72
CA LEU A 377 13.77 -16.86 0.44
C LEU A 377 13.86 -17.88 1.56
N ARG A 378 15.02 -17.94 2.18
CA ARG A 378 15.28 -18.71 3.39
C ARG A 378 15.50 -17.74 4.55
N LEU A 379 14.67 -17.87 5.59
CA LEU A 379 14.74 -17.07 6.81
C LEU A 379 15.12 -17.95 7.98
N GLU A 380 16.08 -17.51 8.80
CA GLU A 380 16.36 -18.07 10.11
C GLU A 380 15.71 -17.18 11.17
N VAL A 381 14.67 -17.69 11.81
CA VAL A 381 13.77 -16.90 12.67
C VAL A 381 13.81 -17.43 14.09
N THR A 382 13.84 -16.53 15.08
CA THR A 382 13.79 -16.93 16.49
C THR A 382 12.39 -17.47 16.86
N PRO A 383 12.31 -18.53 17.72
CA PRO A 383 11.07 -19.25 17.97
C PRO A 383 9.96 -18.44 18.65
N LYS A 384 10.30 -17.50 19.57
CA LYS A 384 9.33 -16.76 20.39
C LYS A 384 9.11 -15.32 19.96
N LEU A 385 10.16 -14.63 19.53
CA LEU A 385 10.12 -13.23 19.11
C LEU A 385 9.94 -13.10 17.59
N SER A 386 10.15 -14.21 16.85
CA SER A 386 10.08 -14.23 15.38
C SER A 386 11.01 -13.20 14.73
N HIS A 387 12.15 -12.94 15.37
CA HIS A 387 13.19 -12.07 14.85
C HIS A 387 13.98 -12.79 13.77
N VAL A 388 14.17 -12.16 12.64
CA VAL A 388 14.97 -12.68 11.54
C VAL A 388 16.44 -12.48 11.86
N ARG A 389 17.16 -13.57 12.13
CA ARG A 389 18.63 -13.57 12.36
C ARG A 389 19.40 -13.50 11.05
N ARG A 390 18.95 -14.28 10.08
CA ARG A 390 19.56 -14.39 8.76
C ARG A 390 18.48 -14.53 7.69
N ALA A 391 18.70 -13.93 6.56
CA ALA A 391 17.84 -14.06 5.40
C ALA A 391 18.70 -14.19 4.15
N GLU A 392 18.42 -15.20 3.34
CA GLU A 392 19.17 -15.53 2.12
C GLU A 392 18.19 -15.76 0.97
N VAL A 393 18.47 -15.13 -0.17
CA VAL A 393 17.81 -15.46 -1.42
C VAL A 393 18.38 -16.76 -1.94
N VAL A 394 17.52 -17.69 -2.31
CA VAL A 394 17.91 -19.02 -2.82
C VAL A 394 17.50 -19.09 -4.29
N ASP A 395 18.47 -19.28 -5.15
CA ASP A 395 18.23 -19.58 -6.57
C ASP A 395 17.76 -21.04 -6.68
N ARG A 396 16.63 -21.25 -7.37
CA ARG A 396 16.02 -22.57 -7.55
C ARG A 396 15.73 -22.86 -9.01
#